data_563ba0ab4e4869e8653bc18fb5fac727
#
_entry.id   563ba0ab4e4869e8653bc18fb5fac727
#
_cell.length_a   1.000
_cell.length_b   1.000
_cell.length_c   1.000
_cell.angle_alpha   90.00
_cell.angle_beta   90.00
_cell.angle_gamma   90.00
#
_symmetry.space_group_name_H-M   'P 1'
#
loop_
_entity.id
_entity.type
_entity.pdbx_description
1 polymer ?
#
loop_
_entity_poly.entity_id
_entity_poly.type
_entity_poly.pdbx_seq_one_letter_code
_entity_poly.pdbx_strand_id
1 'polypeptide(L)'
;MPKGVLLSGSPGTGKTLLAKAVAGEADVPFFTISGSDFVEMFVGIGASRVRDMFEQGKKNSPCIIFIDEIDAVGRSRFSGIGGGHDEREQTLNALLVEMDGFDTTEGIIIVAATNRPDVLDQALLRPGRFDRQVIVDLPSLKGREEILNIHVKNVRLSDQVNLEKTARGTPGFSGADLANLINEAALLASRRKASYVEQEDLEEARDKVIMGPERRSHALDDEAKKITAYHEAGHTIAMYYICLLYTSDAADETCR
;
A
#
# COMPACT_ATOMS: atom_id res chain seq x y z
N MET A 1 24.59 -5.63 -13.09
CA MET A 1 23.47 -5.74 -12.14
C MET A 1 22.74 -4.40 -12.10
N PRO A 2 21.41 -4.37 -11.90
CA PRO A 2 20.70 -3.10 -11.68
C PRO A 2 21.18 -2.47 -10.38
N LYS A 3 21.41 -1.15 -10.38
CA LYS A 3 21.84 -0.42 -9.18
C LYS A 3 20.64 -0.11 -8.26
N GLY A 4 19.51 0.20 -8.86
CA GLY A 4 18.34 0.61 -8.12
C GLY A 4 17.03 0.06 -8.70
N VAL A 5 16.11 -0.26 -7.82
CA VAL A 5 14.76 -0.74 -8.13
C VAL A 5 13.73 0.20 -7.50
N LEU A 6 12.80 0.71 -8.29
CA LEU A 6 11.67 1.50 -7.82
C LEU A 6 10.42 0.62 -7.73
N LEU A 7 9.88 0.46 -6.54
CA LEU A 7 8.57 -0.16 -6.30
C LEU A 7 7.49 0.92 -6.31
N SER A 8 6.56 0.84 -7.24
CA SER A 8 5.43 1.76 -7.32
C SER A 8 4.10 1.01 -7.16
N GLY A 9 3.08 1.69 -6.71
CA GLY A 9 1.73 1.10 -6.57
C GLY A 9 0.92 1.75 -5.46
N SER A 10 -0.34 1.36 -5.35
CA SER A 10 -1.27 1.89 -4.34
C SER A 10 -0.75 1.68 -2.92
N PRO A 11 -1.14 2.53 -1.95
CA PRO A 11 -0.80 2.30 -0.55
C PRO A 11 -1.36 0.95 -0.05
N GLY A 12 -0.64 0.31 0.86
CA GLY A 12 -1.08 -0.96 1.46
C GLY A 12 -0.88 -2.21 0.60
N THR A 13 -0.28 -2.11 -0.60
CA THR A 13 -0.02 -3.27 -1.48
C THR A 13 1.16 -4.15 -1.05
N GLY A 14 1.88 -3.76 0.02
CA GLY A 14 2.96 -4.59 0.58
C GLY A 14 4.35 -4.31 0.01
N LYS A 15 4.61 -3.15 -0.60
CA LYS A 15 5.92 -2.78 -1.16
C LYS A 15 7.08 -2.96 -0.18
N THR A 16 6.92 -2.47 1.04
CA THR A 16 7.92 -2.60 2.12
C THR A 16 8.12 -4.06 2.55
N LEU A 17 7.03 -4.85 2.59
CA LEU A 17 7.11 -6.29 2.89
C LEU A 17 7.83 -7.06 1.80
N LEU A 18 7.58 -6.71 0.53
CA LEU A 18 8.26 -7.31 -0.62
C LEU A 18 9.76 -7.07 -0.56
N ALA A 19 10.19 -5.82 -0.28
CA ALA A 19 11.60 -5.49 -0.14
C ALA A 19 12.27 -6.26 1.00
N LYS A 20 11.60 -6.39 2.16
CA LYS A 20 12.08 -7.20 3.28
C LYS A 20 12.18 -8.69 2.93
N ALA A 21 11.19 -9.22 2.20
CA ALA A 21 11.20 -10.61 1.77
C ALA A 21 12.37 -10.91 0.81
N VAL A 22 12.66 -9.99 -0.12
CA VAL A 22 13.83 -10.11 -1.02
C VAL A 22 15.13 -10.13 -0.23
N ALA A 23 15.29 -9.26 0.76
CA ALA A 23 16.48 -9.25 1.61
C ALA A 23 16.63 -10.54 2.43
N GLY A 24 15.52 -11.05 2.97
CA GLY A 24 15.50 -12.31 3.71
C GLY A 24 15.83 -13.52 2.84
N GLU A 25 15.32 -13.57 1.61
CA GLU A 25 15.62 -14.66 0.67
C GLU A 25 17.09 -14.60 0.18
N ALA A 26 17.64 -13.39 0.05
CA ALA A 26 19.03 -13.19 -0.34
C ALA A 26 20.01 -13.34 0.83
N ASP A 27 19.52 -13.46 2.06
CA ASP A 27 20.31 -13.52 3.31
C ASP A 27 21.32 -12.37 3.44
N VAL A 28 20.83 -11.14 3.17
CA VAL A 28 21.67 -9.93 3.24
C VAL A 28 21.07 -8.91 4.22
N PRO A 29 21.90 -8.05 4.84
CA PRO A 29 21.45 -6.96 5.69
C PRO A 29 20.45 -6.03 4.98
N PHE A 30 19.40 -5.61 5.72
CA PHE A 30 18.35 -4.74 5.23
C PHE A 30 18.35 -3.44 6.04
N PHE A 31 18.70 -2.33 5.39
CA PHE A 31 18.62 -0.99 5.98
C PHE A 31 17.37 -0.29 5.46
N THR A 32 16.58 0.27 6.36
CA THR A 32 15.35 0.99 6.00
C THR A 32 15.37 2.40 6.52
N ILE A 33 14.94 3.33 5.67
CA ILE A 33 14.76 4.74 6.01
C ILE A 33 13.51 5.25 5.30
N SER A 34 12.83 6.22 5.91
CA SER A 34 11.74 6.93 5.24
C SER A 34 12.27 8.15 4.50
N GLY A 35 11.72 8.43 3.30
CA GLY A 35 12.00 9.68 2.60
C GLY A 35 11.66 10.91 3.43
N SER A 36 10.70 10.82 4.35
CA SER A 36 10.35 11.88 5.29
C SER A 36 11.47 12.17 6.28
N ASP A 37 12.29 11.18 6.64
CA ASP A 37 13.42 11.35 7.59
C ASP A 37 14.55 12.22 7.02
N PHE A 38 14.54 12.44 5.71
CA PHE A 38 15.47 13.34 5.04
C PHE A 38 14.97 14.79 4.94
N VAL A 39 13.68 15.03 5.21
CA VAL A 39 13.06 16.35 5.15
C VAL A 39 13.06 16.96 6.55
N GLU A 40 14.10 17.72 6.85
CA GLU A 40 14.26 18.41 8.15
C GLU A 40 14.12 19.91 7.97
N MET A 41 13.89 20.64 9.07
CA MET A 41 13.81 22.11 9.03
C MET A 41 15.17 22.80 8.90
N PHE A 42 16.29 22.07 9.10
CA PHE A 42 17.63 22.64 9.07
C PHE A 42 18.38 22.21 7.80
N VAL A 43 18.87 23.20 7.07
CA VAL A 43 19.58 23.01 5.79
C VAL A 43 20.81 22.10 5.97
N GLY A 44 20.89 21.07 5.14
CA GLY A 44 22.06 20.19 5.06
C GLY A 44 21.99 18.92 5.92
N ILE A 45 21.05 18.79 6.88
CA ILE A 45 20.92 17.58 7.70
C ILE A 45 20.46 16.40 6.85
N GLY A 46 19.48 16.60 5.97
CA GLY A 46 19.00 15.56 5.07
C GLY A 46 20.11 15.01 4.18
N ALA A 47 20.94 15.87 3.59
CA ALA A 47 22.08 15.47 2.77
C ALA A 47 23.16 14.72 3.58
N SER A 48 23.36 15.04 4.85
CA SER A 48 24.26 14.29 5.74
C SER A 48 23.73 12.88 6.01
N ARG A 49 22.45 12.76 6.36
CA ARG A 49 21.79 11.45 6.58
C ARG A 49 21.85 10.54 5.36
N VAL A 50 21.69 11.11 4.17
CA VAL A 50 21.87 10.35 2.93
C VAL A 50 23.29 9.77 2.90
N ARG A 51 24.33 10.58 3.07
CA ARG A 51 25.72 10.11 3.05
C ARG A 51 26.01 9.07 4.13
N ASP A 52 25.54 9.29 5.35
CA ASP A 52 25.72 8.34 6.47
C ASP A 52 25.07 6.98 6.17
N MET A 53 23.87 6.98 5.60
CA MET A 53 23.18 5.75 5.16
C MET A 53 23.99 4.99 4.12
N PHE A 54 24.52 5.68 3.12
CA PHE A 54 25.32 5.06 2.07
C PHE A 54 26.66 4.55 2.60
N GLU A 55 27.29 5.26 3.51
CA GLU A 55 28.51 4.77 4.19
C GLU A 55 28.25 3.52 5.02
N GLN A 56 27.11 3.45 5.72
CA GLN A 56 26.69 2.24 6.44
C GLN A 56 26.47 1.07 5.49
N GLY A 57 25.82 1.31 4.33
CA GLY A 57 25.67 0.31 3.31
C GLY A 57 27.01 -0.22 2.79
N LYS A 58 27.98 0.66 2.50
CA LYS A 58 29.35 0.28 2.06
C LYS A 58 30.06 -0.58 3.09
N LYS A 59 29.93 -0.26 4.37
CA LYS A 59 30.57 -1.03 5.46
C LYS A 59 29.96 -2.42 5.65
N ASN A 60 28.69 -2.62 5.26
CA ASN A 60 27.96 -3.85 5.47
C ASN A 60 27.57 -4.55 4.15
N SER A 61 28.34 -4.30 3.10
CA SER A 61 28.14 -4.96 1.81
C SER A 61 28.44 -6.47 1.87
N PRO A 62 27.63 -7.35 1.23
CA PRO A 62 26.47 -7.04 0.41
C PRO A 62 25.22 -6.70 1.22
N CYS A 63 24.43 -5.68 0.81
CA CYS A 63 23.24 -5.27 1.54
C CYS A 63 22.16 -4.66 0.63
N ILE A 64 20.94 -4.55 1.16
CA ILE A 64 19.83 -3.80 0.54
C ILE A 64 19.55 -2.56 1.36
N ILE A 65 19.55 -1.40 0.68
CA ILE A 65 19.10 -0.13 1.25
C ILE A 65 17.69 0.15 0.72
N PHE A 66 16.73 0.24 1.63
CA PHE A 66 15.33 0.50 1.29
C PHE A 66 14.93 1.92 1.70
N ILE A 67 14.44 2.70 0.76
CA ILE A 67 13.94 4.06 0.97
C ILE A 67 12.42 4.04 0.76
N ASP A 68 11.66 4.12 1.84
CA ASP A 68 10.20 4.23 1.74
C ASP A 68 9.80 5.68 1.48
N GLU A 69 8.65 5.89 0.85
CA GLU A 69 8.10 7.22 0.56
C GLU A 69 9.11 8.17 -0.12
N ILE A 70 9.83 7.68 -1.13
CA ILE A 70 10.88 8.47 -1.80
C ILE A 70 10.33 9.77 -2.42
N ASP A 71 9.04 9.84 -2.68
CA ASP A 71 8.36 11.04 -3.19
C ASP A 71 8.38 12.20 -2.17
N ALA A 72 8.70 11.97 -0.92
CA ALA A 72 8.92 13.06 0.06
C ALA A 72 10.14 13.93 -0.33
N VAL A 73 11.19 13.32 -0.89
CA VAL A 73 12.44 13.99 -1.29
C VAL A 73 12.51 14.15 -2.81
N GLY A 74 12.04 13.14 -3.55
CA GLY A 74 12.23 12.99 -4.98
C GLY A 74 11.24 13.72 -5.86
N ARG A 75 10.47 14.70 -5.37
CA ARG A 75 9.50 15.45 -6.20
C ARG A 75 10.19 16.31 -7.24
N SER A 76 9.59 16.33 -8.44
CA SER A 76 10.01 17.17 -9.54
C SER A 76 9.85 18.66 -9.22
N ARG A 77 10.69 19.50 -9.83
CA ARG A 77 10.89 20.95 -9.58
C ARG A 77 9.74 21.85 -10.05
N PHE A 78 8.47 21.46 -9.94
CA PHE A 78 7.37 22.31 -10.41
C PHE A 78 6.92 23.30 -9.31
N SER A 79 7.29 24.58 -9.52
CA SER A 79 6.61 25.82 -9.16
C SER A 79 5.99 25.95 -7.77
N GLY A 80 6.76 26.45 -6.82
CA GLY A 80 6.22 27.01 -5.59
C GLY A 80 7.24 27.91 -4.91
N ILE A 81 6.89 29.18 -4.71
CA ILE A 81 7.71 30.18 -3.98
C ILE A 81 7.61 29.85 -2.49
N GLY A 82 8.68 29.25 -1.93
CA GLY A 82 8.73 29.01 -0.46
C GLY A 82 10.04 28.35 -0.03
N GLY A 83 10.63 28.81 1.07
CA GLY A 83 11.97 28.48 1.57
C GLY A 83 12.24 27.05 2.04
N GLY A 84 11.33 26.09 1.82
CA GLY A 84 11.55 24.66 2.07
C GLY A 84 11.99 23.86 0.84
N HIS A 85 12.19 24.53 -0.30
CA HIS A 85 12.57 23.87 -1.55
C HIS A 85 14.07 23.59 -1.64
N ASP A 86 14.90 24.50 -1.11
CA ASP A 86 16.36 24.41 -1.21
C ASP A 86 16.93 23.18 -0.49
N GLU A 87 16.34 22.81 0.64
CA GLU A 87 16.80 21.66 1.42
C GLU A 87 16.47 20.32 0.73
N ARG A 88 15.23 20.19 0.23
CA ARG A 88 14.82 19.00 -0.53
C ARG A 88 15.67 18.81 -1.78
N GLU A 89 15.96 19.90 -2.48
CA GLU A 89 16.81 19.87 -3.66
C GLU A 89 18.27 19.48 -3.31
N GLN A 90 18.82 19.98 -2.22
CA GLN A 90 20.14 19.58 -1.74
C GLN A 90 20.17 18.11 -1.36
N THR A 91 19.14 17.61 -0.68
CA THR A 91 19.02 16.21 -0.29
C THR A 91 18.85 15.29 -1.50
N LEU A 92 18.00 15.69 -2.47
CA LEU A 92 17.86 14.97 -3.74
C LEU A 92 19.19 14.92 -4.49
N ASN A 93 19.89 16.04 -4.60
CA ASN A 93 21.19 16.08 -5.28
C ASN A 93 22.23 15.20 -4.55
N ALA A 94 22.24 15.18 -3.23
CA ALA A 94 23.11 14.29 -2.45
C ALA A 94 22.79 12.82 -2.76
N LEU A 95 21.49 12.46 -2.79
CA LEU A 95 21.05 11.09 -3.16
C LEU A 95 21.53 10.72 -4.57
N LEU A 96 21.36 11.61 -5.55
CA LEU A 96 21.78 11.38 -6.93
C LEU A 96 23.31 11.20 -7.03
N VAL A 97 24.08 12.01 -6.32
CA VAL A 97 25.55 11.93 -6.30
C VAL A 97 26.00 10.61 -5.68
N GLU A 98 25.43 10.20 -4.56
CA GLU A 98 25.74 8.93 -3.92
C GLU A 98 25.37 7.76 -4.84
N MET A 99 24.21 7.77 -5.49
CA MET A 99 23.81 6.72 -6.44
C MET A 99 24.74 6.63 -7.65
N ASP A 100 25.20 7.77 -8.17
CA ASP A 100 26.15 7.79 -9.30
C ASP A 100 27.56 7.34 -8.88
N GLY A 101 27.94 7.56 -7.63
CA GLY A 101 29.22 7.20 -7.04
C GLY A 101 29.41 5.71 -6.70
N PHE A 102 28.35 4.89 -6.84
CA PHE A 102 28.47 3.46 -6.61
C PHE A 102 28.95 2.70 -7.83
N ASP A 103 29.87 1.77 -7.60
CA ASP A 103 30.15 0.70 -8.54
C ASP A 103 29.23 -0.50 -8.28
N THR A 104 28.74 -1.11 -9.36
CA THR A 104 27.89 -2.33 -9.31
C THR A 104 28.62 -3.53 -8.67
N THR A 105 29.94 -3.43 -8.48
CA THR A 105 30.78 -4.44 -7.85
C THR A 105 30.73 -4.40 -6.33
N GLU A 106 30.22 -3.32 -5.74
CA GLU A 106 30.14 -3.17 -4.26
C GLU A 106 29.04 -4.01 -3.60
N GLY A 107 28.17 -4.67 -4.39
CA GLY A 107 27.14 -5.57 -3.85
C GLY A 107 25.98 -4.86 -3.12
N ILE A 108 25.81 -3.55 -3.33
CA ILE A 108 24.73 -2.77 -2.73
C ILE A 108 23.60 -2.60 -3.74
N ILE A 109 22.37 -2.89 -3.33
CA ILE A 109 21.16 -2.65 -4.12
C ILE A 109 20.28 -1.65 -3.40
N ILE A 110 19.88 -0.60 -4.12
CA ILE A 110 18.96 0.41 -3.58
C ILE A 110 17.55 0.05 -4.05
N VAL A 111 16.63 -0.08 -3.11
CA VAL A 111 15.22 -0.28 -3.40
C VAL A 111 14.45 0.92 -2.86
N ALA A 112 13.70 1.61 -3.71
CA ALA A 112 12.84 2.70 -3.26
C ALA A 112 11.37 2.34 -3.46
N ALA A 113 10.50 2.84 -2.60
CA ALA A 113 9.05 2.70 -2.72
C ALA A 113 8.36 4.06 -2.80
N THR A 114 7.33 4.13 -3.65
CA THR A 114 6.46 5.31 -3.75
C THR A 114 5.02 4.91 -4.05
N ASN A 115 4.09 5.70 -3.55
CA ASN A 115 2.67 5.62 -3.93
C ASN A 115 2.35 6.55 -5.11
N ARG A 116 3.27 7.44 -5.46
CA ARG A 116 3.07 8.51 -6.45
C ARG A 116 4.24 8.62 -7.43
N PRO A 117 4.38 7.66 -8.35
CA PRO A 117 5.46 7.69 -9.33
C PRO A 117 5.39 8.91 -10.27
N ASP A 118 4.20 9.48 -10.45
CA ASP A 118 3.92 10.66 -11.30
C ASP A 118 4.60 11.94 -10.84
N VAL A 119 4.89 12.07 -9.54
CA VAL A 119 5.50 13.29 -8.97
C VAL A 119 7.03 13.22 -8.89
N LEU A 120 7.64 12.06 -9.17
CA LEU A 120 9.08 11.88 -9.06
C LEU A 120 9.86 12.66 -10.12
N ASP A 121 11.02 13.16 -9.72
CA ASP A 121 11.96 13.79 -10.64
C ASP A 121 12.52 12.73 -11.61
N GLN A 122 12.48 13.06 -12.91
CA GLN A 122 12.97 12.17 -13.96
C GLN A 122 14.47 11.84 -13.82
N ALA A 123 15.22 12.68 -13.11
CA ALA A 123 16.62 12.41 -12.83
C ALA A 123 16.84 11.13 -12.01
N LEU A 124 15.87 10.76 -11.13
CA LEU A 124 15.91 9.50 -10.37
C LEU A 124 15.69 8.27 -11.25
N LEU A 125 14.95 8.43 -12.35
CA LEU A 125 14.56 7.33 -13.24
C LEU A 125 15.56 7.09 -14.39
N ARG A 126 16.69 7.82 -14.40
CA ARG A 126 17.71 7.66 -15.43
C ARG A 126 18.48 6.35 -15.25
N PRO A 127 18.99 5.77 -16.36
CA PRO A 127 19.89 4.61 -16.30
C PRO A 127 21.07 4.83 -15.34
N GLY A 128 21.38 3.81 -14.56
CA GLY A 128 22.42 3.88 -13.52
C GLY A 128 21.90 4.32 -12.14
N ARG A 129 20.60 4.64 -12.01
CA ARG A 129 19.91 4.99 -10.77
C ARG A 129 18.77 4.01 -10.55
N PHE A 130 17.50 4.46 -10.48
CA PHE A 130 16.34 3.55 -10.47
C PHE A 130 16.01 3.12 -11.90
N ASP A 131 16.83 2.28 -12.44
CA ASP A 131 16.74 1.79 -13.81
C ASP A 131 15.70 0.68 -13.99
N ARG A 132 15.23 0.09 -12.88
CA ARG A 132 14.13 -0.87 -12.86
C ARG A 132 12.95 -0.36 -12.08
N GLN A 133 11.80 -0.40 -12.75
CA GLN A 133 10.52 -0.04 -12.12
C GLN A 133 9.66 -1.30 -12.06
N VAL A 134 9.14 -1.58 -10.86
CA VAL A 134 8.23 -2.69 -10.60
C VAL A 134 6.93 -2.13 -10.05
N ILE A 135 5.85 -2.39 -10.74
CA ILE A 135 4.50 -2.00 -10.29
C ILE A 135 3.98 -3.11 -9.39
N VAL A 136 3.59 -2.75 -8.18
CA VAL A 136 2.95 -3.65 -7.22
C VAL A 136 1.45 -3.36 -7.25
N ASP A 137 0.73 -4.15 -8.01
CA ASP A 137 -0.70 -4.02 -8.19
C ASP A 137 -1.49 -4.49 -6.96
N LEU A 138 -2.79 -4.19 -6.95
CA LEU A 138 -3.72 -4.75 -5.98
C LEU A 138 -3.82 -6.28 -6.16
N PRO A 139 -4.04 -7.04 -5.08
CA PRO A 139 -4.08 -8.49 -5.15
C PRO A 139 -5.29 -8.98 -5.96
N SER A 140 -5.06 -10.03 -6.77
CA SER A 140 -6.12 -10.79 -7.45
C SER A 140 -7.03 -11.50 -6.43
N LEU A 141 -8.14 -12.07 -6.87
CA LEU A 141 -9.04 -12.83 -5.99
C LEU A 141 -8.28 -13.89 -5.17
N LYS A 142 -7.45 -14.69 -5.83
CA LYS A 142 -6.63 -15.71 -5.18
C LYS A 142 -5.61 -15.09 -4.22
N GLY A 143 -4.99 -13.99 -4.61
CA GLY A 143 -4.06 -13.26 -3.73
C GLY A 143 -4.76 -12.71 -2.48
N ARG A 144 -6.00 -12.20 -2.61
CA ARG A 144 -6.79 -11.74 -1.46
C ARG A 144 -7.11 -12.89 -0.50
N GLU A 145 -7.49 -14.05 -1.01
CA GLU A 145 -7.74 -15.24 -0.22
C GLU A 145 -6.47 -15.69 0.54
N GLU A 146 -5.32 -15.72 -0.12
CA GLU A 146 -4.04 -16.07 0.49
C GLU A 146 -3.65 -15.06 1.58
N ILE A 147 -3.86 -13.75 1.35
CA ILE A 147 -3.60 -12.71 2.34
C ILE A 147 -4.54 -12.86 3.54
N LEU A 148 -5.84 -13.11 3.33
CA LEU A 148 -6.79 -13.39 4.40
C LEU A 148 -6.34 -14.59 5.23
N ASN A 149 -5.95 -15.70 4.59
CA ASN A 149 -5.43 -16.90 5.26
C ASN A 149 -4.20 -16.63 6.14
N ILE A 150 -3.38 -15.65 5.77
CA ILE A 150 -2.23 -15.24 6.60
C ILE A 150 -2.70 -14.48 7.85
N HIS A 151 -3.62 -13.52 7.67
CA HIS A 151 -4.06 -12.65 8.77
C HIS A 151 -4.98 -13.35 9.78
N VAL A 152 -5.71 -14.38 9.37
CA VAL A 152 -6.56 -15.15 10.28
C VAL A 152 -5.80 -16.12 11.19
N LYS A 153 -4.52 -16.39 10.96
CA LYS A 153 -3.73 -17.34 11.79
C LYS A 153 -3.76 -17.02 13.28
N ASN A 154 -3.91 -15.76 13.64
CA ASN A 154 -3.94 -15.29 15.03
C ASN A 154 -5.36 -14.99 15.53
N VAL A 155 -6.40 -15.28 14.74
CA VAL A 155 -7.80 -15.00 15.05
C VAL A 155 -8.57 -16.30 15.10
N ARG A 156 -9.42 -16.47 16.10
CA ARG A 156 -10.28 -17.66 16.19
C ARG A 156 -11.50 -17.47 15.30
N LEU A 157 -11.57 -18.23 14.23
CA LEU A 157 -12.72 -18.27 13.33
C LEU A 157 -13.67 -19.41 13.70
N SER A 158 -14.95 -19.23 13.41
CA SER A 158 -15.94 -20.31 13.39
C SER A 158 -15.69 -21.23 12.20
N ASP A 159 -16.01 -22.52 12.33
CA ASP A 159 -15.89 -23.53 11.26
C ASP A 159 -16.77 -23.22 10.04
N GLN A 160 -17.74 -22.32 10.18
CA GLN A 160 -18.65 -21.91 9.11
C GLN A 160 -18.13 -20.74 8.26
N VAL A 161 -16.98 -20.16 8.63
CA VAL A 161 -16.40 -19.03 7.89
C VAL A 161 -15.81 -19.49 6.56
N ASN A 162 -16.22 -18.82 5.49
CA ASN A 162 -15.71 -19.05 4.15
C ASN A 162 -14.89 -17.85 3.69
N LEU A 163 -13.54 -17.98 3.71
CA LEU A 163 -12.62 -16.92 3.32
C LEU A 163 -12.64 -16.64 1.82
N GLU A 164 -12.95 -17.65 0.98
CA GLU A 164 -13.14 -17.45 -0.46
C GLU A 164 -14.32 -16.49 -0.72
N LYS A 165 -15.47 -16.70 -0.03
CA LYS A 165 -16.63 -15.81 -0.12
C LYS A 165 -16.24 -14.39 0.31
N THR A 166 -15.46 -14.25 1.38
CA THR A 166 -14.97 -12.95 1.85
C THR A 166 -14.05 -12.31 0.81
N ALA A 167 -13.13 -13.07 0.20
CA ALA A 167 -12.26 -12.57 -0.85
C ALA A 167 -13.02 -12.11 -2.10
N ARG A 168 -14.10 -12.82 -2.49
CA ARG A 168 -15.00 -12.40 -3.58
C ARG A 168 -15.72 -11.10 -3.25
N GLY A 169 -16.10 -10.90 -1.99
CA GLY A 169 -16.79 -9.70 -1.52
C GLY A 169 -15.90 -8.48 -1.31
N THR A 170 -14.58 -8.58 -1.55
CA THR A 170 -13.60 -7.49 -1.30
C THR A 170 -12.82 -7.08 -2.56
N PRO A 171 -13.48 -6.80 -3.71
CA PRO A 171 -12.78 -6.33 -4.89
C PRO A 171 -12.10 -4.97 -4.61
N GLY A 172 -10.88 -4.80 -5.12
CA GLY A 172 -10.13 -3.55 -4.96
C GLY A 172 -9.46 -3.34 -3.59
N PHE A 173 -9.58 -4.29 -2.66
CA PHE A 173 -8.90 -4.19 -1.36
C PHE A 173 -7.39 -4.46 -1.52
N SER A 174 -6.61 -3.62 -0.86
CA SER A 174 -5.18 -3.84 -0.67
C SER A 174 -4.91 -4.86 0.45
N GLY A 175 -3.66 -5.30 0.60
CA GLY A 175 -3.28 -6.16 1.72
C GLY A 175 -3.53 -5.51 3.09
N ALA A 176 -3.35 -4.20 3.21
CA ALA A 176 -3.63 -3.46 4.43
C ALA A 176 -5.13 -3.38 4.74
N ASP A 177 -5.98 -3.23 3.72
CA ASP A 177 -7.44 -3.22 3.90
C ASP A 177 -7.94 -4.59 4.37
N LEU A 178 -7.40 -5.68 3.82
CA LEU A 178 -7.72 -7.04 4.24
C LEU A 178 -7.27 -7.33 5.68
N ALA A 179 -6.09 -6.84 6.08
CA ALA A 179 -5.64 -6.93 7.46
C ALA A 179 -6.56 -6.15 8.41
N ASN A 180 -6.97 -4.94 8.01
CA ASN A 180 -7.92 -4.12 8.76
C ASN A 180 -9.29 -4.79 8.86
N LEU A 181 -9.78 -5.40 7.78
CA LEU A 181 -11.03 -6.18 7.76
C LEU A 181 -11.05 -7.26 8.86
N ILE A 182 -9.99 -8.06 8.93
CA ILE A 182 -9.88 -9.12 9.95
C ILE A 182 -9.84 -8.54 11.37
N ASN A 183 -9.11 -7.43 11.55
CA ASN A 183 -9.06 -6.75 12.85
C ASN A 183 -10.43 -6.18 13.27
N GLU A 184 -11.15 -5.54 12.35
CA GLU A 184 -12.50 -5.02 12.61
C GLU A 184 -13.50 -6.14 12.91
N ALA A 185 -13.44 -7.26 12.19
CA ALA A 185 -14.28 -8.43 12.46
C ALA A 185 -14.00 -9.01 13.87
N ALA A 186 -12.74 -9.08 14.27
CA ALA A 186 -12.37 -9.51 15.62
C ALA A 186 -12.90 -8.56 16.71
N LEU A 187 -12.89 -7.24 16.44
CA LEU A 187 -13.46 -6.24 17.34
C LEU A 187 -14.99 -6.36 17.44
N LEU A 188 -15.69 -6.65 16.34
CA LEU A 188 -17.13 -6.87 16.31
C LEU A 188 -17.50 -8.12 17.13
N ALA A 189 -16.83 -9.25 16.91
CA ALA A 189 -17.00 -10.47 17.69
C ALA A 189 -16.76 -10.23 19.20
N SER A 190 -15.71 -9.48 19.55
CA SER A 190 -15.42 -9.09 20.93
C SER A 190 -16.54 -8.25 21.56
N ARG A 191 -17.12 -7.30 20.83
CA ARG A 191 -18.28 -6.49 21.31
C ARG A 191 -19.50 -7.34 21.59
N ARG A 192 -19.74 -8.39 20.80
CA ARG A 192 -20.81 -9.38 21.05
C ARG A 192 -20.45 -10.37 22.16
N LYS A 193 -19.24 -10.29 22.74
CA LYS A 193 -18.68 -11.27 23.70
C LYS A 193 -18.65 -12.69 23.12
N ALA A 194 -18.49 -12.81 21.80
CA ALA A 194 -18.33 -14.10 21.13
C ALA A 194 -16.88 -14.62 21.28
N SER A 195 -16.72 -15.94 21.33
CA SER A 195 -15.41 -16.58 21.41
C SER A 195 -14.75 -16.78 20.04
N TYR A 196 -15.51 -16.61 18.98
CA TYR A 196 -15.11 -16.82 17.58
C TYR A 196 -15.65 -15.71 16.70
N VAL A 197 -14.93 -15.43 15.62
CA VAL A 197 -15.41 -14.56 14.54
C VAL A 197 -16.27 -15.38 13.60
N GLU A 198 -17.45 -14.90 13.27
CA GLU A 198 -18.42 -15.50 12.38
C GLU A 198 -18.41 -14.81 11.00
N GLN A 199 -19.06 -15.44 10.02
CA GLN A 199 -19.16 -14.88 8.67
C GLN A 199 -19.83 -13.50 8.66
N GLU A 200 -20.84 -13.32 9.53
CA GLU A 200 -21.57 -12.05 9.68
C GLU A 200 -20.66 -10.91 10.17
N ASP A 201 -19.72 -11.20 11.09
CA ASP A 201 -18.77 -10.20 11.56
C ASP A 201 -17.83 -9.73 10.43
N LEU A 202 -17.44 -10.65 9.52
CA LEU A 202 -16.62 -10.31 8.35
C LEU A 202 -17.40 -9.46 7.33
N GLU A 203 -18.69 -9.75 7.14
CA GLU A 203 -19.55 -8.99 6.25
C GLU A 203 -19.83 -7.58 6.81
N GLU A 204 -20.13 -7.46 8.11
CA GLU A 204 -20.29 -6.18 8.78
C GLU A 204 -18.99 -5.37 8.80
N ALA A 205 -17.85 -6.01 9.07
CA ALA A 205 -16.54 -5.39 9.02
C ALA A 205 -16.20 -4.86 7.62
N ARG A 206 -16.52 -5.63 6.56
CA ARG A 206 -16.34 -5.20 5.17
C ARG A 206 -17.14 -3.92 4.89
N ASP A 207 -18.42 -3.93 5.26
CA ASP A 207 -19.30 -2.79 5.02
C ASP A 207 -18.80 -1.55 5.77
N LYS A 208 -18.30 -1.74 7.00
CA LYS A 208 -17.67 -0.67 7.78
C LYS A 208 -16.38 -0.13 7.15
N VAL A 209 -15.54 -0.99 6.57
CA VAL A 209 -14.29 -0.57 5.89
C VAL A 209 -14.62 0.21 4.61
N ILE A 210 -15.65 -0.19 3.85
CA ILE A 210 -16.05 0.46 2.60
C ILE A 210 -16.79 1.78 2.87
N MET A 211 -17.77 1.77 3.76
CA MET A 211 -18.71 2.89 3.96
C MET A 211 -18.33 3.79 5.15
N GLY A 212 -17.36 3.36 5.96
CA GLY A 212 -17.04 4.02 7.23
C GLY A 212 -17.98 3.63 8.37
N PRO A 213 -17.76 4.17 9.58
CA PRO A 213 -18.61 3.85 10.73
C PRO A 213 -20.03 4.32 10.51
N GLU A 214 -20.99 3.47 10.92
CA GLU A 214 -22.42 3.76 10.85
C GLU A 214 -22.75 5.08 11.58
N ARG A 215 -23.34 6.02 10.86
CA ARG A 215 -23.81 7.30 11.44
C ARG A 215 -25.16 7.12 12.12
N ARG A 216 -25.16 6.59 13.33
CA ARG A 216 -26.42 6.40 14.13
C ARG A 216 -27.14 7.68 14.50
N SER A 217 -26.50 8.85 14.30
CA SER A 217 -27.10 10.16 14.66
C SER A 217 -28.06 10.72 13.60
N HIS A 218 -28.12 10.16 12.40
CA HIS A 218 -29.12 10.50 11.40
C HIS A 218 -30.29 9.53 11.51
N ALA A 219 -31.19 9.79 12.47
CA ALA A 219 -32.54 9.23 12.44
C ALA A 219 -33.26 9.79 11.19
N LEU A 220 -33.17 9.06 10.07
CA LEU A 220 -34.02 9.37 8.92
C LEU A 220 -35.47 9.20 9.37
N ASP A 221 -36.31 10.19 9.06
CA ASP A 221 -37.75 10.11 9.19
C ASP A 221 -38.23 8.87 8.39
N ASP A 222 -39.28 8.21 8.88
CA ASP A 222 -39.82 6.99 8.27
C ASP A 222 -40.26 7.20 6.81
N GLU A 223 -40.70 8.43 6.48
CA GLU A 223 -41.04 8.81 5.11
C GLU A 223 -39.79 8.91 4.23
N ALA A 224 -38.68 9.50 4.72
CA ALA A 224 -37.40 9.55 4.04
C ALA A 224 -36.82 8.15 3.84
N LYS A 225 -36.92 7.23 4.81
CA LYS A 225 -36.50 5.83 4.67
C LYS A 225 -37.26 5.12 3.56
N LYS A 226 -38.59 5.33 3.45
CA LYS A 226 -39.37 4.74 2.37
C LYS A 226 -38.96 5.25 1.01
N ILE A 227 -38.79 6.56 0.86
CA ILE A 227 -38.33 7.17 -0.41
C ILE A 227 -36.99 6.59 -0.84
N THR A 228 -36.02 6.54 0.08
CA THR A 228 -34.71 5.96 -0.18
C THR A 228 -34.81 4.49 -0.55
N ALA A 229 -35.61 3.69 0.19
CA ALA A 229 -35.79 2.28 -0.10
C ALA A 229 -36.39 2.04 -1.49
N TYR A 230 -37.40 2.82 -1.91
CA TYR A 230 -37.95 2.74 -3.25
C TYR A 230 -36.95 3.15 -4.33
N HIS A 231 -36.13 4.16 -4.07
CA HIS A 231 -35.09 4.62 -4.97
C HIS A 231 -34.04 3.52 -5.21
N GLU A 232 -33.50 2.94 -4.15
CA GLU A 232 -32.51 1.86 -4.21
C GLU A 232 -33.09 0.57 -4.82
N ALA A 233 -34.35 0.24 -4.49
CA ALA A 233 -35.04 -0.87 -5.13
C ALA A 233 -35.21 -0.64 -6.64
N GLY A 234 -35.48 0.60 -7.05
CA GLY A 234 -35.56 0.98 -8.47
C GLY A 234 -34.24 0.77 -9.20
N HIS A 235 -33.11 1.17 -8.61
CA HIS A 235 -31.78 0.91 -9.15
C HIS A 235 -31.48 -0.58 -9.25
N THR A 236 -31.79 -1.34 -8.21
CA THR A 236 -31.56 -2.79 -8.19
C THR A 236 -32.39 -3.50 -9.27
N ILE A 237 -33.67 -3.14 -9.45
CA ILE A 237 -34.54 -3.69 -10.49
C ILE A 237 -34.00 -3.30 -11.87
N ALA A 238 -33.63 -2.04 -12.09
CA ALA A 238 -33.08 -1.59 -13.35
C ALA A 238 -31.79 -2.35 -13.69
N MET A 239 -30.86 -2.52 -12.73
CA MET A 239 -29.63 -3.30 -12.90
C MET A 239 -29.93 -4.76 -13.25
N TYR A 240 -30.92 -5.37 -12.60
CA TYR A 240 -31.32 -6.75 -12.87
C TYR A 240 -31.83 -6.93 -14.32
N TYR A 241 -32.71 -6.03 -14.77
CA TYR A 241 -33.26 -6.12 -16.15
C TYR A 241 -32.25 -5.72 -17.23
N ILE A 242 -31.27 -4.87 -16.92
CA ILE A 242 -30.21 -4.48 -17.87
C ILE A 242 -29.02 -5.44 -17.81
N CYS A 243 -29.08 -6.50 -17.00
CA CYS A 243 -28.01 -7.48 -16.76
C CYS A 243 -26.71 -6.90 -16.18
N LEU A 244 -26.74 -5.69 -15.62
CA LEU A 244 -25.54 -5.07 -15.01
C LEU A 244 -25.13 -5.72 -13.68
N LEU A 245 -26.05 -6.42 -12.99
CA LEU A 245 -25.73 -7.21 -11.81
C LEU A 245 -24.90 -8.47 -12.12
N TYR A 246 -25.00 -8.97 -13.34
CA TYR A 246 -24.18 -10.10 -13.81
C TYR A 246 -22.75 -9.68 -14.16
N THR A 247 -22.53 -8.41 -14.46
CA THR A 247 -21.20 -7.91 -14.87
C THR A 247 -20.27 -7.60 -13.70
N SER A 248 -20.76 -7.37 -12.48
CA SER A 248 -19.89 -7.15 -11.32
C SER A 248 -19.23 -8.45 -10.84
N ASP A 249 -19.90 -9.60 -11.00
CA ASP A 249 -19.30 -10.91 -10.71
C ASP A 249 -18.52 -11.46 -11.91
N ALA A 250 -18.88 -11.03 -13.14
CA ALA A 250 -18.25 -11.49 -14.38
C ALA A 250 -17.03 -10.65 -14.79
N ALA A 251 -16.82 -9.46 -14.23
CA ALA A 251 -15.69 -8.61 -14.57
C ALA A 251 -14.34 -9.21 -14.11
N ASP A 252 -14.36 -10.12 -13.14
CA ASP A 252 -13.16 -10.87 -12.72
C ASP A 252 -12.91 -12.13 -13.63
N GLU A 253 -13.90 -12.60 -14.42
CA GLU A 253 -13.77 -13.84 -15.19
C GLU A 253 -13.69 -13.68 -16.71
N THR A 254 -13.98 -12.52 -17.29
CA THR A 254 -14.07 -12.36 -18.75
C THR A 254 -13.38 -11.13 -19.33
N CYS A 255 -12.15 -10.85 -18.94
CA CYS A 255 -11.20 -10.20 -19.84
C CYS A 255 -10.32 -11.28 -20.49
N ARG A 256 -10.89 -11.97 -21.49
CA ARG A 256 -10.15 -12.71 -22.52
C ARG A 256 -10.28 -12.00 -23.84
#